data_08e89aa3978b2dece3aa2ac2edb7faaf
#
_entry.id   08e89aa3978b2dece3aa2ac2edb7faaf
#
_cell.length_a   1.000
_cell.length_b   1.000
_cell.length_c   1.000
_cell.angle_alpha   90.00
_cell.angle_beta   90.00
_cell.angle_gamma   90.00
#
_symmetry.space_group_name_H-M   'P 1'
#
loop_
_entity.id
_entity.type
_entity.pdbx_description
1 polymer ?
#
loop_
_entity_poly.entity_id
_entity_poly.type
_entity_poly.pdbx_seq_one_letter_code
_entity_poly.pdbx_strand_id
1 'polypeptide(L)'
;MKRRTINMARIEFGFYSLIIAFVFSVSATTAVAGSTEEDRKEYIIMKNKTLADLYKVQPEAKDRIEKAPGYAVFSNANVNLMFASFGGGYGVVQPKGAEPVYMRMGEVGAGFGLGVKDFRSIFIFHDKKTMD
;
A
#
# COMPACT_ATOMS: atom_id res chain seq x y z
N MET A 1 -23.87 -32.08 -56.21
CA MET A 1 -24.10 -30.94 -55.32
C MET A 1 -23.39 -31.30 -53.97
N LYS A 2 -22.19 -30.75 -53.80
CA LYS A 2 -21.27 -31.15 -52.70
C LYS A 2 -21.43 -30.08 -51.58
N ARG A 3 -22.07 -30.43 -50.48
CA ARG A 3 -22.22 -29.55 -49.31
C ARG A 3 -20.87 -29.46 -48.60
N ARG A 4 -20.30 -28.27 -48.55
CA ARG A 4 -19.15 -27.96 -47.67
C ARG A 4 -19.67 -27.74 -46.26
N THR A 5 -19.46 -28.69 -45.38
CA THR A 5 -19.58 -28.50 -43.95
C THR A 5 -18.37 -27.71 -43.47
N ILE A 6 -18.64 -26.46 -43.08
CA ILE A 6 -17.61 -25.63 -42.45
C ILE A 6 -17.53 -26.11 -40.98
N ASN A 7 -16.36 -26.64 -40.61
CA ASN A 7 -16.07 -27.05 -39.26
C ASN A 7 -15.97 -25.82 -38.34
N MET A 8 -17.05 -25.52 -37.66
CA MET A 8 -17.11 -24.43 -36.64
C MET A 8 -16.24 -24.68 -35.39
N ALA A 9 -15.70 -25.89 -35.24
CA ALA A 9 -14.89 -26.25 -34.08
C ALA A 9 -13.46 -25.59 -34.07
N ARG A 10 -13.04 -25.01 -35.17
CA ARG A 10 -11.69 -24.38 -35.25
C ARG A 10 -11.63 -22.88 -34.86
N ILE A 11 -12.78 -22.25 -34.77
CA ILE A 11 -12.85 -20.79 -34.49
C ILE A 11 -12.88 -20.53 -32.99
N GLU A 12 -13.39 -21.46 -32.20
CA GLU A 12 -13.52 -21.29 -30.74
C GLU A 12 -12.19 -21.40 -29.99
N PHE A 13 -11.26 -22.25 -30.46
CA PHE A 13 -9.96 -22.40 -29.81
C PHE A 13 -9.04 -21.17 -29.97
N GLY A 14 -9.23 -20.40 -31.03
CA GLY A 14 -8.45 -19.17 -31.26
C GLY A 14 -8.83 -18.02 -30.33
N PHE A 15 -10.11 -17.93 -29.97
CA PHE A 15 -10.62 -16.85 -29.11
C PHE A 15 -10.21 -17.04 -27.65
N TYR A 16 -10.26 -18.24 -27.14
CA TYR A 16 -9.82 -18.55 -25.75
C TYR A 16 -8.33 -18.42 -25.57
N SER A 17 -7.53 -18.76 -26.61
CA SER A 17 -6.08 -18.58 -26.57
C SER A 17 -5.67 -17.11 -26.53
N LEU A 18 -6.42 -16.23 -27.18
CA LEU A 18 -6.15 -14.79 -27.19
C LEU A 18 -6.51 -14.12 -25.87
N ILE A 19 -7.58 -14.58 -25.22
CA ILE A 19 -8.00 -14.06 -23.89
C ILE A 19 -7.02 -14.52 -22.80
N ILE A 20 -6.51 -15.76 -22.87
CA ILE A 20 -5.54 -16.27 -21.90
C ILE A 20 -4.18 -15.57 -22.07
N ALA A 21 -3.77 -15.23 -23.28
CA ALA A 21 -2.54 -14.48 -23.53
C ALA A 21 -2.60 -13.04 -23.03
N PHE A 22 -3.79 -12.41 -23.00
CA PHE A 22 -3.96 -11.05 -22.52
C PHE A 22 -3.96 -10.93 -20.98
N VAL A 23 -4.38 -11.99 -20.29
CA VAL A 23 -4.36 -12.00 -18.79
C VAL A 23 -2.96 -12.22 -18.23
N PHE A 24 -2.03 -12.82 -19.01
CA PHE A 24 -0.67 -13.10 -18.53
C PHE A 24 0.36 -11.99 -18.78
N SER A 25 0.00 -10.94 -19.54
CA SER A 25 0.93 -9.85 -19.87
C SER A 25 0.83 -8.62 -18.95
N VAL A 26 0.03 -8.66 -17.90
CA VAL A 26 0.02 -7.61 -16.86
C VAL A 26 0.82 -8.06 -15.63
N SER A 27 2.00 -8.60 -15.87
CA SER A 27 3.06 -8.59 -14.87
C SER A 27 3.75 -7.24 -14.96
N ALA A 28 3.02 -6.16 -14.65
CA ALA A 28 3.65 -4.89 -14.33
C ALA A 28 4.45 -5.12 -13.06
N THR A 29 5.73 -5.40 -13.21
CA THR A 29 6.71 -5.14 -12.16
C THR A 29 6.58 -3.66 -11.84
N THR A 30 5.79 -3.33 -10.85
CA THR A 30 5.87 -2.03 -10.20
C THR A 30 7.26 -1.99 -9.59
N ALA A 31 8.21 -1.44 -10.33
CA ALA A 31 9.44 -0.96 -9.74
C ALA A 31 8.97 0.01 -8.66
N VAL A 32 9.14 -0.36 -7.40
CA VAL A 32 8.98 0.55 -6.28
C VAL A 32 10.08 1.57 -6.47
N ALA A 33 9.78 2.66 -7.17
CA ALA A 33 10.66 3.79 -7.27
C ALA A 33 10.91 4.26 -5.84
N GLY A 34 12.17 4.28 -5.43
CA GLY A 34 12.56 4.80 -4.12
C GLY A 34 11.97 6.20 -3.95
N SER A 35 11.63 6.56 -2.71
CA SER A 35 11.07 7.88 -2.41
C SER A 35 12.01 8.99 -2.90
N THR A 36 11.44 9.97 -3.61
CA THR A 36 12.18 11.16 -4.02
C THR A 36 12.47 12.04 -2.80
N GLU A 37 13.32 13.05 -2.95
CA GLU A 37 13.61 14.00 -1.87
C GLU A 37 12.35 14.80 -1.46
N GLU A 38 11.47 15.08 -2.41
CA GLU A 38 10.17 15.71 -2.14
C GLU A 38 9.24 14.78 -1.37
N ASP A 39 9.15 13.52 -1.77
CA ASP A 39 8.40 12.51 -1.04
C ASP A 39 8.87 12.41 0.42
N ARG A 40 10.18 12.41 0.64
CA ARG A 40 10.75 12.33 2.01
C ARG A 40 10.35 13.51 2.87
N LYS A 41 10.33 14.73 2.32
CA LYS A 41 9.84 15.91 3.02
C LYS A 41 8.37 15.76 3.41
N GLU A 42 7.54 15.32 2.49
CA GLU A 42 6.12 15.06 2.77
C GLU A 42 5.94 14.02 3.89
N TYR A 43 6.70 12.94 3.86
CA TYR A 43 6.66 11.89 4.88
C TYR A 43 7.05 12.43 6.26
N ILE A 44 8.06 13.27 6.33
CA ILE A 44 8.48 13.90 7.59
C ILE A 44 7.41 14.88 8.11
N ILE A 45 6.79 15.67 7.24
CA ILE A 45 5.69 16.57 7.61
C ILE A 45 4.51 15.75 8.17
N MET A 46 4.10 14.69 7.47
CA MET A 46 3.05 13.78 7.92
C MET A 46 3.38 13.17 9.28
N LYS A 47 4.59 12.63 9.45
CA LYS A 47 5.08 12.06 10.72
C LYS A 47 4.95 13.06 11.86
N ASN A 48 5.50 14.25 11.69
CA ASN A 48 5.53 15.28 12.73
C ASN A 48 4.12 15.75 13.11
N LYS A 49 3.25 15.94 12.11
CA LYS A 49 1.84 16.29 12.35
C LYS A 49 1.11 15.21 13.11
N THR A 50 1.27 13.95 12.70
CA THR A 50 0.61 12.81 13.35
C THR A 50 1.06 12.64 14.80
N LEU A 51 2.35 12.82 15.09
CA LEU A 51 2.86 12.80 16.45
C LEU A 51 2.35 13.97 17.30
N ALA A 52 2.30 15.17 16.71
CA ALA A 52 1.76 16.34 17.41
C ALA A 52 0.28 16.16 17.77
N ASP A 53 -0.51 15.55 16.89
CA ASP A 53 -1.91 15.25 17.15
C ASP A 53 -2.07 14.15 18.22
N LEU A 54 -1.23 13.11 18.21
CA LEU A 54 -1.18 12.09 19.26
C LEU A 54 -0.90 12.72 20.64
N TYR A 55 0.11 13.59 20.72
CA TYR A 55 0.52 14.20 22.01
C TYR A 55 -0.54 15.13 22.62
N LYS A 56 -1.46 15.67 21.80
CA LYS A 56 -2.61 16.45 22.31
C LYS A 56 -3.64 15.56 23.02
N VAL A 57 -3.85 14.33 22.51
CA VAL A 57 -4.87 13.41 23.06
C VAL A 57 -4.29 12.41 24.06
N GLN A 58 -3.00 12.10 23.93
CA GLN A 58 -2.26 11.19 24.81
C GLN A 58 -0.86 11.74 25.10
N PRO A 59 -0.72 12.69 26.02
CA PRO A 59 0.58 13.32 26.35
C PRO A 59 1.64 12.32 26.80
N GLU A 60 1.25 11.25 27.49
CA GLU A 60 2.13 10.18 27.97
C GLU A 60 2.77 9.35 26.83
N ALA A 61 2.20 9.41 25.63
CA ALA A 61 2.78 8.74 24.47
C ALA A 61 4.16 9.31 24.10
N LYS A 62 4.42 10.58 24.42
CA LYS A 62 5.71 11.21 24.16
C LYS A 62 6.83 10.49 24.90
N ASP A 63 6.68 10.27 26.18
CA ASP A 63 7.66 9.55 27.02
C ASP A 63 7.92 8.13 26.52
N ARG A 64 6.86 7.44 26.07
CA ARG A 64 6.94 6.09 25.52
C ARG A 64 7.74 6.07 24.23
N ILE A 65 7.53 7.02 23.34
CA ILE A 65 8.24 7.16 22.07
C ILE A 65 9.72 7.50 22.31
N GLU A 66 10.01 8.41 23.24
CA GLU A 66 11.39 8.81 23.56
C GLU A 66 12.21 7.69 24.18
N LYS A 67 11.58 6.79 24.94
CA LYS A 67 12.24 5.64 25.58
C LYS A 67 12.36 4.43 24.66
N ALA A 68 11.57 4.35 23.60
CA ALA A 68 11.57 3.23 22.68
C ALA A 68 12.85 3.15 21.83
N PRO A 69 13.26 1.95 21.40
CA PRO A 69 14.33 1.78 20.42
C PRO A 69 14.01 2.34 19.04
N GLY A 70 12.74 2.60 18.76
CA GLY A 70 12.25 3.24 17.56
C GLY A 70 10.72 3.26 17.50
N TYR A 71 10.21 3.95 16.53
CA TYR A 71 8.77 4.02 16.24
C TYR A 71 8.52 4.13 14.74
N ALA A 72 7.30 3.85 14.32
CA ALA A 72 6.87 4.04 12.93
C ALA A 72 5.56 4.82 12.89
N VAL A 73 5.42 5.65 11.86
CA VAL A 73 4.19 6.42 11.59
C VAL A 73 3.78 6.17 10.15
N PHE A 74 2.55 5.73 9.96
CA PHE A 74 1.96 5.46 8.64
C PHE A 74 0.69 6.27 8.43
N SER A 75 0.52 6.72 7.20
CA SER A 75 -0.73 7.28 6.68
C SER A 75 -1.21 6.40 5.55
N ASN A 76 -2.47 6.01 5.59
CA ASN A 76 -3.10 5.16 4.59
C ASN A 76 -4.48 5.71 4.23
N ALA A 77 -4.77 5.75 2.93
CA ALA A 77 -6.07 6.12 2.40
C ALA A 77 -6.60 5.00 1.51
N ASN A 78 -7.83 4.60 1.77
CA ASN A 78 -8.53 3.57 1.00
C ASN A 78 -9.79 4.12 0.37
N VAL A 79 -10.02 3.77 -0.90
CA VAL A 79 -11.25 4.03 -1.63
C VAL A 79 -11.93 2.70 -1.92
N ASN A 80 -13.16 2.57 -1.45
CA ASN A 80 -13.99 1.39 -1.70
C ASN A 80 -15.06 1.74 -2.73
N LEU A 81 -15.10 0.96 -3.81
CA LEU A 81 -16.03 1.11 -4.92
C LEU A 81 -16.81 -0.20 -5.10
N MET A 82 -17.99 -0.30 -4.51
CA MET A 82 -18.92 -1.43 -4.57
C MET A 82 -18.26 -2.81 -4.35
N PHE A 83 -17.47 -3.30 -5.30
CA PHE A 83 -16.87 -4.64 -5.28
C PHE A 83 -15.34 -4.64 -5.23
N ALA A 84 -14.71 -3.48 -5.37
CA ALA A 84 -13.27 -3.33 -5.36
C ALA A 84 -12.85 -2.25 -4.36
N SER A 85 -11.74 -2.49 -3.70
CA SER A 85 -11.07 -1.49 -2.87
C SER A 85 -9.66 -1.27 -3.38
N PHE A 86 -9.26 0.00 -3.37
CA PHE A 86 -7.90 0.41 -3.72
C PHE A 86 -7.40 1.30 -2.60
N GLY A 87 -6.22 1.00 -2.14
CA GLY A 87 -5.61 1.78 -1.09
C GLY A 87 -4.14 1.99 -1.34
N GLY A 88 -3.63 3.03 -0.75
CA GLY A 88 -2.22 3.30 -0.74
C GLY A 88 -1.85 4.09 0.50
N GLY A 89 -0.61 3.96 0.87
CA GLY A 89 -0.10 4.65 2.03
C GLY A 89 1.41 4.84 1.94
N TYR A 90 1.88 5.61 2.86
CA TYR A 90 3.30 5.82 3.06
C TYR A 90 3.60 6.00 4.55
N GLY A 91 4.84 5.82 4.91
CA GLY A 91 5.23 5.91 6.29
C GLY A 91 6.71 6.08 6.50
N VAL A 92 7.05 6.34 7.74
CA VAL A 92 8.43 6.50 8.20
C VAL A 92 8.64 5.61 9.40
N VAL A 93 9.64 4.76 9.32
CA VAL A 93 10.22 4.07 10.49
C VAL A 93 11.39 4.90 10.97
N GLN A 94 11.38 5.28 12.23
CA GLN A 94 12.41 6.08 12.88
C GLN A 94 13.10 5.26 13.96
N PRO A 95 14.24 4.63 13.65
CA PRO A 95 15.07 4.02 14.66
C PRO A 95 15.71 5.09 15.54
N LYS A 96 15.95 4.78 16.80
CA LYS A 96 16.67 5.68 17.71
C LYS A 96 18.15 5.75 17.36
N GLY A 97 18.60 6.95 17.05
CA GLY A 97 20.02 7.18 16.71
C GLY A 97 20.45 6.73 15.31
N ALA A 98 19.48 6.45 14.41
CA ALA A 98 19.76 6.08 13.03
C ALA A 98 18.88 6.87 12.05
N GLU A 99 19.24 6.79 10.76
CA GLU A 99 18.49 7.43 9.69
C GLU A 99 17.08 6.85 9.54
N PRO A 100 16.09 7.68 9.18
CA PRO A 100 14.75 7.22 8.95
C PRO A 100 14.65 6.34 7.70
N VAL A 101 13.81 5.31 7.77
CA VAL A 101 13.46 4.46 6.64
C VAL A 101 12.09 4.88 6.11
N TYR A 102 12.03 5.19 4.83
CA TYR A 102 10.81 5.63 4.14
C TYR A 102 10.16 4.45 3.43
N MET A 103 8.85 4.28 3.62
CA MET A 103 8.10 3.15 3.10
C MET A 103 6.88 3.61 2.33
N ARG A 104 6.58 2.91 1.22
CA ARG A 104 5.31 3.00 0.50
C ARG A 104 4.58 1.67 0.56
N MET A 105 3.27 1.71 0.64
CA MET A 105 2.43 0.53 0.60
C MET A 105 1.29 0.73 -0.38
N GLY A 106 0.87 -0.36 -1.02
CA GLY A 106 -0.30 -0.40 -1.87
C GLY A 106 -1.23 -1.52 -1.41
N GLU A 107 -2.52 -1.31 -1.52
CA GLU A 107 -3.53 -2.28 -1.18
C GLU A 107 -4.54 -2.40 -2.32
N VAL A 108 -4.87 -3.63 -2.67
CA VAL A 108 -5.96 -3.96 -3.59
C VAL A 108 -6.80 -5.04 -2.91
N GLY A 109 -8.09 -4.80 -2.82
CA GLY A 109 -9.01 -5.73 -2.19
C GLY A 109 -10.32 -5.88 -2.94
N ALA A 110 -11.07 -6.93 -2.60
CA ALA A 110 -12.45 -7.12 -3.01
C ALA A 110 -13.34 -7.05 -1.77
N GLY A 111 -14.43 -6.29 -1.86
CA GLY A 111 -15.36 -6.14 -0.74
C GLY A 111 -16.60 -5.38 -1.15
N PHE A 112 -17.64 -5.46 -0.30
CA PHE A 112 -18.88 -4.71 -0.50
C PHE A 112 -18.81 -3.41 0.31
N GLY A 113 -18.96 -2.28 -0.36
CA GLY A 113 -19.04 -0.99 0.30
C GLY A 113 -18.82 0.19 -0.63
N LEU A 114 -19.21 1.34 -0.16
CA LEU A 114 -18.89 2.64 -0.77
C LEU A 114 -18.30 3.52 0.31
N GLY A 115 -17.13 4.07 0.05
CA GLY A 115 -16.53 5.02 1.00
C GLY A 115 -15.06 5.27 0.77
N VAL A 116 -14.63 6.37 1.36
CA VAL A 116 -13.21 6.72 1.47
C VAL A 116 -12.85 6.66 2.95
N LYS A 117 -11.78 5.97 3.26
CA LYS A 117 -11.27 5.86 4.62
C LYS A 117 -9.81 6.29 4.66
N ASP A 118 -9.53 7.27 5.48
CA ASP A 118 -8.19 7.74 5.80
C ASP A 118 -7.90 7.42 7.27
N PHE A 119 -6.77 6.80 7.52
CA PHE A 119 -6.32 6.53 8.88
C PHE A 119 -4.80 6.67 9.02
N ARG A 120 -4.38 6.96 10.25
CA ARG A 120 -2.98 7.03 10.62
C ARG A 120 -2.70 6.06 11.75
N SER A 121 -1.57 5.39 11.63
CA SER A 121 -1.12 4.40 12.62
C SER A 121 0.25 4.77 13.15
N ILE A 122 0.41 4.63 14.46
CA ILE A 122 1.69 4.83 15.13
C ILE A 122 2.04 3.53 15.85
N PHE A 123 3.21 3.00 15.56
CA PHE A 123 3.76 1.81 16.19
C PHE A 123 4.96 2.23 17.04
N ILE A 124 4.98 1.79 18.28
CA ILE A 124 6.12 1.98 19.20
C ILE A 124 6.76 0.62 19.40
N PHE A 125 8.00 0.47 18.98
CA PHE A 125 8.73 -0.79 19.12
C PHE A 125 9.24 -0.94 20.54
N HIS A 126 9.11 -2.14 21.10
CA HIS A 126 9.56 -2.44 22.45
C HIS A 126 11.00 -2.97 22.47
N ASP A 127 11.43 -3.55 21.37
CA ASP A 127 12.78 -4.07 21.18
C ASP A 127 13.27 -3.82 19.73
N LYS A 128 14.58 -3.87 19.56
CA LYS A 128 15.22 -3.61 18.27
C LYS A 128 14.95 -4.72 17.25
N LYS A 129 14.80 -5.95 17.70
CA LYS A 129 14.56 -7.12 16.85
C LYS A 129 13.18 -7.07 16.15
N THR A 130 12.20 -6.48 16.81
CA THR A 130 10.86 -6.31 16.24
C THR A 130 10.82 -5.20 15.18
N MET A 131 11.81 -4.32 15.19
CA MET A 131 11.90 -3.21 14.24
C MET A 131 12.64 -3.60 12.95
N ASP A 132 13.60 -4.52 13.01
CA ASP A 132 14.40 -5.03 11.90
C ASP A 132 13.63 -6.13 11.13
#